data_6932eb42f57969afc4f2826e045f894f
#
_entry.id   6932eb42f57969afc4f2826e045f894f
#
_cell.length_a   1.000
_cell.length_b   1.000
_cell.length_c   1.000
_cell.angle_alpha   90.00
_cell.angle_beta   90.00
_cell.angle_gamma   90.00
#
_symmetry.space_group_name_H-M   'P 1'
#
loop_
_entity.id
_entity.type
_entity.pdbx_description
1 polymer ?
#
loop_
_entity_poly.entity_id
_entity_poly.type
_entity_poly.pdbx_seq_one_letter_code
_entity_poly.pdbx_strand_id
1 'polypeptide(L)'
;MSSIGISMFQCLLGIQCNTFTMIAADQMNTQSIIVLKDDEDKLHKISDRLIMGLNGSAGDTLQFSQFVAKNIHLYKMRNGYKLDTAAVVHFTRKNLADALKSGNPCMVNMLVAGYDDKEGGMLYSLDFLAACVKVPFAAHGFAGLFCLSILDRYYKPTLTEPEAYEVLKMCVREIHKRLFLNLPNFSVKVVSAQGVKTLPVINPATFVLAK
;
A
#
# COMPACT_ATOMS: atom_id res chain seq x y z
N MET A 1 23.20 -3.83 -8.87
CA MET A 1 22.24 -4.84 -9.42
C MET A 1 21.58 -5.74 -8.35
N SER A 2 21.93 -5.67 -7.07
CA SER A 2 21.43 -6.59 -6.01
C SER A 2 20.15 -6.16 -5.30
N SER A 3 19.67 -4.92 -5.45
CA SER A 3 18.48 -4.43 -4.71
C SER A 3 17.15 -4.69 -5.40
N ILE A 4 17.14 -4.92 -6.71
CA ILE A 4 15.89 -5.12 -7.48
C ILE A 4 15.20 -6.44 -7.10
N GLY A 5 15.96 -7.49 -6.78
CA GLY A 5 15.38 -8.80 -6.46
C GLY A 5 14.65 -8.87 -5.12
N ILE A 6 15.02 -8.04 -4.15
CA ILE A 6 14.50 -8.13 -2.77
C ILE A 6 13.14 -7.47 -2.63
N SER A 7 12.91 -6.36 -3.34
CA SER A 7 11.61 -5.68 -3.32
C SER A 7 10.48 -6.48 -4.00
N MET A 8 10.83 -7.47 -4.80
CA MET A 8 9.85 -8.30 -5.51
C MET A 8 9.07 -9.23 -4.60
N PHE A 9 9.63 -9.65 -3.46
CA PHE A 9 8.96 -10.57 -2.52
C PHE A 9 8.05 -9.87 -1.52
N GLN A 10 8.12 -8.55 -1.44
CA GLN A 10 7.18 -7.77 -0.64
C GLN A 10 5.79 -7.81 -1.28
N CYS A 11 4.76 -7.65 -0.46
CA CYS A 11 3.38 -7.67 -0.90
C CYS A 11 2.64 -6.43 -0.42
N LEU A 12 2.00 -5.74 -1.36
CA LEU A 12 1.14 -4.61 -1.08
C LEU A 12 -0.17 -4.80 -1.85
N LEU A 13 -1.29 -4.77 -1.15
CA LEU A 13 -2.63 -4.97 -1.67
C LEU A 13 -3.51 -3.77 -1.36
N GLY A 14 -4.40 -3.40 -2.27
CA GLY A 14 -5.36 -2.32 -2.04
C GLY A 14 -6.72 -2.60 -2.68
N ILE A 15 -7.77 -2.19 -1.98
CA ILE A 15 -9.18 -2.24 -2.43
C ILE A 15 -9.82 -0.88 -2.20
N GLN A 16 -10.44 -0.31 -3.22
CA GLN A 16 -11.24 0.90 -3.14
C GLN A 16 -12.71 0.55 -3.12
N CYS A 17 -13.45 1.06 -2.16
CA CYS A 17 -14.91 0.98 -2.08
C CYS A 17 -15.52 2.39 -2.07
N ASN A 18 -16.85 2.48 -2.24
CA ASN A 18 -17.52 3.79 -2.29
C ASN A 18 -17.31 4.63 -1.02
N THR A 19 -17.31 3.99 0.15
CA THR A 19 -17.27 4.66 1.46
C THR A 19 -15.93 4.60 2.17
N PHE A 20 -14.97 3.83 1.66
CA PHE A 20 -13.64 3.66 2.24
C PHE A 20 -12.64 3.10 1.23
N THR A 21 -11.37 3.16 1.58
CA THR A 21 -10.29 2.47 0.89
C THR A 21 -9.46 1.68 1.89
N MET A 22 -9.10 0.45 1.58
CA MET A 22 -8.36 -0.45 2.45
C MET A 22 -7.04 -0.85 1.79
N ILE A 23 -5.94 -0.80 2.55
CA ILE A 23 -4.62 -1.29 2.12
C ILE A 23 -4.13 -2.33 3.11
N ALA A 24 -3.52 -3.39 2.59
CA ALA A 24 -2.78 -4.38 3.35
C ALA A 24 -1.35 -4.49 2.83
N ALA A 25 -0.39 -4.65 3.75
CA ALA A 25 1.02 -4.84 3.44
C ALA A 25 1.62 -5.94 4.31
N ASP A 26 2.53 -6.74 3.75
CA ASP A 26 3.35 -7.62 4.55
C ASP A 26 4.24 -6.83 5.49
N GLN A 27 4.57 -7.41 6.66
CA GLN A 27 5.38 -6.75 7.70
C GLN A 27 6.83 -7.21 7.71
N MET A 28 7.25 -8.00 6.73
CA MET A 28 8.58 -8.58 6.70
C MET A 28 9.62 -7.64 6.09
N ASN A 29 10.69 -7.36 6.83
CA ASN A 29 11.88 -6.68 6.33
C ASN A 29 13.01 -7.70 6.22
N THR A 30 13.55 -7.85 5.02
CA THR A 30 14.58 -8.84 4.74
C THR A 30 15.78 -8.21 4.05
N GLN A 31 16.95 -8.74 4.35
CA GLN A 31 18.18 -8.48 3.59
C GLN A 31 18.62 -9.79 2.93
N SER A 32 18.40 -9.88 1.63
CA SER A 32 18.60 -11.13 0.88
C SER A 32 17.73 -12.26 1.45
N ILE A 33 18.31 -13.30 1.98
CA ILE A 33 17.63 -14.46 2.59
C ILE A 33 17.45 -14.34 4.10
N ILE A 34 17.94 -13.24 4.71
CA ILE A 34 17.91 -13.04 6.16
C ILE A 34 16.73 -12.14 6.52
N VAL A 35 15.89 -12.57 7.45
CA VAL A 35 14.85 -11.75 8.03
C VAL A 35 15.47 -10.86 9.11
N LEU A 36 15.38 -9.54 8.92
CA LEU A 36 15.86 -8.54 9.88
C LEU A 36 14.76 -8.19 10.88
N LYS A 37 13.51 -8.12 10.39
CA LYS A 37 12.36 -7.72 11.18
C LYS A 37 11.08 -8.31 10.56
N ASP A 38 10.10 -8.69 11.37
CA ASP A 38 8.84 -9.31 10.96
C ASP A 38 7.58 -8.51 11.38
N ASP A 39 7.78 -7.34 11.98
CA ASP A 39 6.72 -6.45 12.46
C ASP A 39 6.85 -5.01 11.88
N GLU A 40 7.45 -4.83 10.70
CA GLU A 40 7.61 -3.52 10.08
C GLU A 40 6.31 -3.00 9.49
N ASP A 41 5.94 -1.77 9.87
CA ASP A 41 4.76 -1.10 9.31
C ASP A 41 5.13 -0.35 8.03
N LYS A 42 4.72 -0.92 6.89
CA LYS A 42 4.92 -0.33 5.54
C LYS A 42 3.79 0.61 5.11
N LEU A 43 2.78 0.80 5.99
CA LEU A 43 1.62 1.64 5.74
C LEU A 43 1.75 2.97 6.48
N HIS A 44 2.25 3.99 5.82
CA HIS A 44 2.54 5.29 6.41
C HIS A 44 1.32 6.22 6.34
N LYS A 45 0.91 6.76 7.48
CA LYS A 45 -0.11 7.80 7.54
C LYS A 45 0.49 9.13 7.08
N ILE A 46 0.00 9.68 5.98
CA ILE A 46 0.45 10.96 5.40
C ILE A 46 -0.41 12.13 5.92
N SER A 47 -1.71 11.91 6.04
CA SER A 47 -2.65 12.87 6.62
C SER A 47 -3.79 12.14 7.32
N ASP A 48 -4.78 12.89 7.85
CA ASP A 48 -5.90 12.30 8.60
C ASP A 48 -6.74 11.32 7.76
N ARG A 49 -6.83 11.55 6.45
CA ARG A 49 -7.64 10.74 5.51
C ARG A 49 -6.79 10.23 4.33
N LEU A 50 -5.49 9.97 4.57
CA LEU A 50 -4.59 9.51 3.52
C LEU A 50 -3.49 8.62 4.09
N ILE A 51 -3.36 7.44 3.49
CA ILE A 51 -2.31 6.46 3.78
C ILE A 51 -1.53 6.19 2.50
N MET A 52 -0.24 5.97 2.65
CA MET A 52 0.66 5.50 1.61
C MET A 52 1.27 4.17 2.04
N GLY A 53 1.02 3.12 1.29
CA GLY A 53 1.74 1.86 1.41
C GLY A 53 2.90 1.84 0.42
N LEU A 54 4.08 1.44 0.86
CA LEU A 54 5.27 1.38 0.02
C LEU A 54 5.91 0.00 0.07
N ASN A 55 6.41 -0.43 -1.08
CA ASN A 55 7.35 -1.53 -1.18
C ASN A 55 8.54 -1.13 -2.07
N GLY A 56 9.72 -1.69 -1.81
CA GLY A 56 10.93 -1.35 -2.51
C GLY A 56 12.18 -1.47 -1.64
N SER A 57 13.22 -0.74 -1.99
CA SER A 57 14.43 -0.62 -1.18
C SER A 57 14.10 0.01 0.18
N ALA A 58 14.55 -0.60 1.28
CA ALA A 58 14.23 -0.12 2.63
C ALA A 58 14.67 1.34 2.88
N GLY A 59 15.82 1.74 2.34
CA GLY A 59 16.29 3.13 2.43
C GLY A 59 15.40 4.10 1.65
N ASP A 60 15.05 3.74 0.42
CA ASP A 60 14.23 4.58 -0.46
C ASP A 60 12.81 4.71 0.07
N THR A 61 12.20 3.62 0.53
CA THR A 61 10.82 3.63 1.07
C THR A 61 10.71 4.52 2.29
N LEU A 62 11.65 4.42 3.25
CA LEU A 62 11.66 5.24 4.45
C LEU A 62 11.90 6.71 4.13
N GLN A 63 12.93 7.00 3.33
CA GLN A 63 13.29 8.37 2.98
C GLN A 63 12.18 9.06 2.18
N PHE A 64 11.63 8.37 1.20
CA PHE A 64 10.59 8.91 0.33
C PHE A 64 9.27 9.13 1.07
N SER A 65 8.84 8.19 1.91
CA SER A 65 7.62 8.34 2.73
C SER A 65 7.70 9.54 3.67
N GLN A 66 8.84 9.70 4.34
CA GLN A 66 9.08 10.84 5.23
C GLN A 66 9.15 12.17 4.47
N PHE A 67 9.79 12.18 3.30
CA PHE A 67 9.85 13.36 2.43
C PHE A 67 8.45 13.82 2.04
N VAL A 68 7.60 12.91 1.53
CA VAL A 68 6.23 13.23 1.15
C VAL A 68 5.44 13.72 2.36
N ALA A 69 5.45 12.99 3.47
CA ALA A 69 4.70 13.34 4.68
C ALA A 69 5.07 14.74 5.21
N LYS A 70 6.37 15.05 5.28
CA LYS A 70 6.87 16.35 5.77
C LYS A 70 6.46 17.49 4.83
N ASN A 71 6.53 17.30 3.52
CA ASN A 71 6.14 18.32 2.55
C ASN A 71 4.63 18.60 2.56
N ILE A 72 3.80 17.54 2.66
CA ILE A 72 2.35 17.70 2.78
C ILE A 72 1.97 18.41 4.08
N HIS A 73 2.64 18.09 5.18
CA HIS A 73 2.44 18.78 6.45
C HIS A 73 2.89 20.25 6.38
N LEU A 74 4.03 20.53 5.78
CA LEU A 74 4.53 21.88 5.55
C LEU A 74 3.56 22.71 4.70
N TYR A 75 3.01 22.13 3.63
CA TYR A 75 2.02 22.79 2.80
C TYR A 75 0.79 23.21 3.62
N LYS A 76 0.26 22.29 4.45
CA LYS A 76 -0.87 22.57 5.35
C LYS A 76 -0.57 23.74 6.30
N MET A 77 0.64 23.77 6.88
CA MET A 77 1.04 24.85 7.79
C MET A 77 1.17 26.20 7.09
N ARG A 78 1.71 26.22 5.86
CA ARG A 78 1.92 27.47 5.11
C ARG A 78 0.63 28.04 4.54
N ASN A 79 -0.28 27.19 4.08
CA ASN A 79 -1.47 27.62 3.34
C ASN A 79 -2.76 27.55 4.17
N GLY A 80 -2.74 26.95 5.36
CA GLY A 80 -3.91 26.85 6.25
C GLY A 80 -4.95 25.80 5.86
N TYR A 81 -4.76 25.07 4.75
CA TYR A 81 -5.66 24.00 4.31
C TYR A 81 -4.89 22.75 3.87
N LYS A 82 -5.58 21.60 3.86
CA LYS A 82 -4.99 20.32 3.47
C LYS A 82 -5.11 20.12 1.96
N LEU A 83 -4.09 19.48 1.37
CA LEU A 83 -4.18 18.96 0.01
C LEU A 83 -5.16 17.78 -0.03
N ASP A 84 -5.92 17.70 -1.11
CA ASP A 84 -6.74 16.53 -1.42
C ASP A 84 -5.86 15.33 -1.87
N THR A 85 -6.48 14.16 -1.97
CA THR A 85 -5.76 12.94 -2.34
C THR A 85 -5.12 13.04 -3.73
N ALA A 86 -5.83 13.63 -4.70
CA ALA A 86 -5.33 13.75 -6.07
C ALA A 86 -4.10 14.68 -6.15
N ALA A 87 -4.11 15.79 -5.42
CA ALA A 87 -2.97 16.71 -5.37
C ALA A 87 -1.75 16.08 -4.70
N VAL A 88 -1.95 15.30 -3.62
CA VAL A 88 -0.86 14.54 -2.97
C VAL A 88 -0.27 13.51 -3.93
N VAL A 89 -1.11 12.76 -4.64
CA VAL A 89 -0.67 11.79 -5.65
C VAL A 89 0.10 12.47 -6.78
N HIS A 90 -0.38 13.61 -7.27
CA HIS A 90 0.31 14.38 -8.30
C HIS A 90 1.68 14.89 -7.82
N PHE A 91 1.75 15.42 -6.60
CA PHE A 91 3.02 15.83 -5.99
C PHE A 91 3.99 14.65 -5.88
N THR A 92 3.52 13.51 -5.40
CA THR A 92 4.32 12.29 -5.25
C THR A 92 4.85 11.81 -6.60
N ARG A 93 3.97 11.70 -7.61
CA ARG A 93 4.33 11.32 -8.98
C ARG A 93 5.38 12.27 -9.57
N LYS A 94 5.20 13.58 -9.41
CA LYS A 94 6.16 14.57 -9.91
C LYS A 94 7.56 14.35 -9.34
N ASN A 95 7.66 14.14 -8.03
CA ASN A 95 8.96 13.92 -7.38
C ASN A 95 9.63 12.61 -7.85
N LEU A 96 8.85 11.53 -8.06
CA LEU A 96 9.37 10.29 -8.66
C LEU A 96 9.88 10.53 -10.08
N ALA A 97 9.12 11.24 -10.90
CA ALA A 97 9.51 11.56 -12.28
C ALA A 97 10.77 12.44 -12.34
N ASP A 98 10.90 13.40 -11.42
CA ASP A 98 12.07 14.27 -11.35
C ASP A 98 13.31 13.49 -10.88
N ALA A 99 13.18 12.57 -9.93
CA ALA A 99 14.24 11.64 -9.51
C ALA A 99 14.68 10.74 -10.69
N LEU A 100 13.74 10.20 -11.46
CA LEU A 100 14.02 9.38 -12.63
C LEU A 100 14.78 10.19 -13.71
N LYS A 101 14.36 11.42 -13.98
CA LYS A 101 15.02 12.31 -14.95
C LYS A 101 16.43 12.73 -14.52
N SER A 102 16.66 12.85 -13.23
CA SER A 102 18.00 13.18 -12.69
C SER A 102 18.99 12.03 -12.72
N GLY A 103 18.57 10.84 -13.18
CA GLY A 103 19.40 9.63 -13.22
C GLY A 103 19.56 8.92 -11.88
N ASN A 104 18.85 9.36 -10.84
CA ASN A 104 18.85 8.72 -9.52
C ASN A 104 17.43 8.28 -9.14
N PRO A 105 16.89 7.23 -9.77
CA PRO A 105 15.52 6.80 -9.54
C PRO A 105 15.32 6.30 -8.11
N CYS A 106 14.20 6.69 -7.51
CA CYS A 106 13.74 6.14 -6.25
C CYS A 106 13.05 4.79 -6.51
N MET A 107 13.65 3.69 -6.02
CA MET A 107 13.18 2.32 -6.32
C MET A 107 12.04 1.92 -5.38
N VAL A 108 10.88 2.55 -5.56
CA VAL A 108 9.67 2.33 -4.76
C VAL A 108 8.44 2.14 -5.63
N ASN A 109 7.63 1.14 -5.28
CA ASN A 109 6.26 1.03 -5.75
C ASN A 109 5.33 1.38 -4.59
N MET A 110 4.18 1.95 -4.87
CA MET A 110 3.29 2.40 -3.82
C MET A 110 1.82 2.33 -4.18
N LEU A 111 1.00 2.18 -3.15
CA LEU A 111 -0.43 2.41 -3.19
C LEU A 111 -0.75 3.62 -2.31
N VAL A 112 -1.49 4.56 -2.85
CA VAL A 112 -1.99 5.72 -2.10
C VAL A 112 -3.49 5.57 -1.95
N ALA A 113 -3.93 5.40 -0.69
CA ALA A 113 -5.34 5.32 -0.32
C ALA A 113 -5.77 6.61 0.34
N GLY A 114 -6.82 7.20 -0.17
CA GLY A 114 -7.42 8.40 0.38
C GLY A 114 -8.94 8.32 0.45
N TYR A 115 -9.52 9.30 1.12
CA TYR A 115 -10.94 9.53 1.16
C TYR A 115 -11.25 11.01 0.95
N ASP A 116 -12.16 11.28 0.04
CA ASP A 116 -12.71 12.60 -0.23
C ASP A 116 -14.23 12.60 -0.05
N ASP A 117 -14.79 13.69 0.50
CA ASP A 117 -16.22 13.76 0.78
C ASP A 117 -17.09 13.80 -0.49
N LYS A 118 -16.49 14.15 -1.65
CA LYS A 118 -17.20 14.20 -2.95
C LYS A 118 -17.09 12.89 -3.73
N GLU A 119 -15.88 12.30 -3.74
CA GLU A 119 -15.59 11.13 -4.56
C GLU A 119 -15.63 9.81 -3.76
N GLY A 120 -15.71 9.88 -2.43
CA GLY A 120 -15.63 8.72 -1.56
C GLY A 120 -14.21 8.16 -1.42
N GLY A 121 -14.09 6.84 -1.35
CA GLY A 121 -12.81 6.15 -1.29
C GLY A 121 -12.04 6.26 -2.60
N MET A 122 -10.74 6.47 -2.52
CA MET A 122 -9.84 6.58 -3.69
C MET A 122 -8.60 5.75 -3.49
N LEU A 123 -8.19 5.03 -4.54
CA LEU A 123 -6.97 4.25 -4.58
C LEU A 123 -6.17 4.60 -5.84
N TYR A 124 -4.89 4.92 -5.65
CA TYR A 124 -3.95 5.15 -6.74
C TYR A 124 -2.79 4.18 -6.63
N SER A 125 -2.41 3.63 -7.76
CA SER A 125 -1.23 2.79 -7.92
C SER A 125 -0.14 3.58 -8.62
N LEU A 126 1.06 3.63 -8.02
CA LEU A 126 2.23 4.27 -8.58
C LEU A 126 3.40 3.29 -8.58
N ASP A 127 4.19 3.32 -9.63
CA ASP A 127 5.43 2.55 -9.73
C ASP A 127 6.67 3.47 -9.70
N PHE A 128 7.85 2.85 -9.62
CA PHE A 128 9.14 3.56 -9.61
C PHE A 128 9.45 4.33 -10.91
N LEU A 129 8.72 4.06 -12.00
CA LEU A 129 8.81 4.80 -13.26
C LEU A 129 7.86 6.01 -13.28
N ALA A 130 7.22 6.33 -12.15
CA ALA A 130 6.23 7.40 -12.03
C ALA A 130 4.97 7.19 -12.90
N ALA A 131 4.67 5.95 -13.32
CA ALA A 131 3.35 5.64 -13.85
C ALA A 131 2.34 5.72 -12.70
N CYS A 132 1.20 6.36 -12.95
CA CYS A 132 0.19 6.62 -11.93
C CYS A 132 -1.20 6.38 -12.50
N VAL A 133 -1.96 5.51 -11.86
CA VAL A 133 -3.33 5.16 -12.29
C VAL A 133 -4.25 5.12 -11.07
N LYS A 134 -5.47 5.69 -11.22
CA LYS A 134 -6.56 5.50 -10.26
C LYS A 134 -7.20 4.13 -10.55
N VAL A 135 -7.31 3.28 -9.55
CA VAL A 135 -7.71 1.87 -9.72
C VAL A 135 -8.73 1.46 -8.67
N PRO A 136 -9.63 0.51 -9.00
CA PRO A 136 -10.57 -0.05 -8.02
C PRO A 136 -9.88 -1.00 -7.03
N PHE A 137 -8.88 -1.71 -7.49
CA PHE A 137 -8.00 -2.55 -6.68
C PHE A 137 -6.62 -2.63 -7.34
N ALA A 138 -5.60 -2.90 -6.56
CA ALA A 138 -4.24 -3.08 -7.07
C ALA A 138 -3.41 -3.97 -6.14
N ALA A 139 -2.33 -4.47 -6.70
CA ALA A 139 -1.34 -5.23 -5.97
C ALA A 139 0.06 -4.94 -6.52
N HIS A 140 1.04 -4.83 -5.62
CA HIS A 140 2.45 -4.72 -5.96
C HIS A 140 3.26 -5.88 -5.36
N GLY A 141 4.35 -6.23 -6.03
CA GLY A 141 5.21 -7.36 -5.70
C GLY A 141 4.72 -8.69 -6.27
N PHE A 142 5.58 -9.72 -6.25
CA PHE A 142 5.21 -11.04 -6.81
C PHE A 142 4.01 -11.68 -6.11
N ALA A 143 3.91 -11.53 -4.80
CA ALA A 143 2.76 -12.02 -4.05
C ALA A 143 1.45 -11.40 -4.54
N GLY A 144 1.49 -10.14 -4.98
CA GLY A 144 0.34 -9.44 -5.54
C GLY A 144 -0.23 -10.07 -6.80
N LEU A 145 0.61 -10.68 -7.64
CA LEU A 145 0.17 -11.32 -8.88
C LEU A 145 -0.82 -12.47 -8.62
N PHE A 146 -0.64 -13.21 -7.52
CA PHE A 146 -1.57 -14.28 -7.13
C PHE A 146 -2.93 -13.73 -6.66
N CYS A 147 -2.97 -12.48 -6.26
CA CYS A 147 -4.16 -11.85 -5.70
C CYS A 147 -5.04 -11.18 -6.74
N LEU A 148 -4.51 -10.78 -7.89
CA LEU A 148 -5.26 -10.04 -8.91
C LEU A 148 -6.51 -10.79 -9.38
N SER A 149 -6.42 -12.11 -9.57
CA SER A 149 -7.55 -12.94 -9.96
C SER A 149 -8.65 -13.02 -8.88
N ILE A 150 -8.24 -13.02 -7.61
CA ILE A 150 -9.17 -13.01 -6.47
C ILE A 150 -9.84 -11.65 -6.36
N LEU A 151 -9.04 -10.57 -6.44
CA LEU A 151 -9.55 -9.22 -6.41
C LEU A 151 -10.54 -8.97 -7.54
N ASP A 152 -10.20 -9.35 -8.76
CA ASP A 152 -11.09 -9.21 -9.94
C ASP A 152 -12.43 -9.97 -9.75
N ARG A 153 -12.37 -11.18 -9.21
CA ARG A 153 -13.55 -12.02 -9.03
C ARG A 153 -14.49 -11.55 -7.91
N TYR A 154 -13.94 -11.09 -6.79
CA TYR A 154 -14.71 -10.79 -5.59
C TYR A 154 -14.90 -9.30 -5.32
N TYR A 155 -14.23 -8.44 -6.07
CA TYR A 155 -14.37 -7.01 -5.94
C TYR A 155 -15.78 -6.54 -6.32
N LYS A 156 -16.33 -5.67 -5.47
CA LYS A 156 -17.51 -4.86 -5.75
C LYS A 156 -17.33 -3.50 -5.10
N PRO A 157 -17.70 -2.39 -5.75
CA PRO A 157 -17.55 -1.05 -5.17
C PRO A 157 -18.43 -0.83 -3.92
N THR A 158 -19.44 -1.70 -3.72
CA THR A 158 -20.40 -1.66 -2.60
C THR A 158 -20.04 -2.56 -1.43
N LEU A 159 -18.85 -3.20 -1.44
CA LEU A 159 -18.40 -4.03 -0.32
C LEU A 159 -18.42 -3.24 0.99
N THR A 160 -18.82 -3.90 2.06
CA THR A 160 -18.66 -3.41 3.43
C THR A 160 -17.22 -3.63 3.93
N GLU A 161 -16.82 -2.90 4.97
CA GLU A 161 -15.46 -3.05 5.56
C GLU A 161 -15.14 -4.51 5.94
N PRO A 162 -16.02 -5.28 6.61
CA PRO A 162 -15.78 -6.69 6.90
C PRO A 162 -15.65 -7.56 5.64
N GLU A 163 -16.47 -7.35 4.62
CA GLU A 163 -16.41 -8.11 3.38
C GLU A 163 -15.10 -7.86 2.61
N ALA A 164 -14.67 -6.59 2.50
CA ALA A 164 -13.41 -6.23 1.88
C ALA A 164 -12.22 -6.85 2.65
N TYR A 165 -12.29 -6.87 3.99
CA TYR A 165 -11.28 -7.51 4.82
C TYR A 165 -11.23 -9.04 4.59
N GLU A 166 -12.37 -9.72 4.41
CA GLU A 166 -12.40 -11.15 4.06
C GLU A 166 -11.81 -11.40 2.66
N VAL A 167 -12.02 -10.52 1.68
CA VAL A 167 -11.36 -10.61 0.37
C VAL A 167 -9.84 -10.52 0.51
N LEU A 168 -9.32 -9.59 1.34
CA LEU A 168 -7.88 -9.52 1.62
C LEU A 168 -7.36 -10.78 2.32
N LYS A 169 -8.12 -11.36 3.24
CA LYS A 169 -7.76 -12.67 3.85
C LYS A 169 -7.68 -13.80 2.81
N MET A 170 -8.60 -13.82 1.84
CA MET A 170 -8.51 -14.80 0.73
C MET A 170 -7.24 -14.61 -0.08
N CYS A 171 -6.85 -13.36 -0.36
CA CYS A 171 -5.59 -13.04 -1.02
C CYS A 171 -4.38 -13.54 -0.22
N VAL A 172 -4.32 -13.24 1.07
CA VAL A 172 -3.23 -13.68 1.95
C VAL A 172 -3.17 -15.21 2.04
N ARG A 173 -4.32 -15.90 2.08
CA ARG A 173 -4.38 -17.37 2.04
C ARG A 173 -3.78 -17.94 0.75
N GLU A 174 -4.05 -17.32 -0.38
CA GLU A 174 -3.50 -17.77 -1.67
C GLU A 174 -2.00 -17.49 -1.76
N ILE A 175 -1.52 -16.34 -1.27
CA ILE A 175 -0.09 -16.04 -1.15
C ILE A 175 0.60 -17.13 -0.32
N HIS A 176 0.07 -17.47 0.84
CA HIS A 176 0.66 -18.47 1.73
C HIS A 176 0.73 -19.86 1.09
N LYS A 177 -0.19 -20.20 0.20
CA LYS A 177 -0.19 -21.48 -0.53
C LYS A 177 0.81 -21.54 -1.67
N ARG A 178 1.05 -20.41 -2.36
CA ARG A 178 1.79 -20.37 -3.62
C ARG A 178 3.19 -19.76 -3.52
N LEU A 179 3.37 -18.83 -2.62
CA LEU A 179 4.67 -18.20 -2.43
C LEU A 179 5.60 -19.15 -1.65
N PHE A 180 6.82 -19.35 -2.12
CA PHE A 180 7.80 -20.19 -1.44
C PHE A 180 8.35 -19.56 -0.15
N LEU A 181 8.21 -18.23 -0.01
CA LEU A 181 8.56 -17.51 1.21
C LEU A 181 7.33 -17.41 2.12
N ASN A 182 7.56 -17.59 3.41
CA ASN A 182 6.54 -17.37 4.40
C ASN A 182 6.46 -15.87 4.75
N LEU A 183 5.34 -15.24 4.46
CA LEU A 183 5.02 -13.88 4.91
C LEU A 183 4.09 -13.98 6.12
N PRO A 184 4.62 -13.86 7.36
CA PRO A 184 3.88 -14.25 8.55
C PRO A 184 2.73 -13.31 8.91
N ASN A 185 2.88 -12.02 8.65
CA ASN A 185 1.92 -11.01 9.11
C ASN A 185 1.66 -9.98 8.02
N PHE A 186 0.39 -9.54 7.94
CA PHE A 186 -0.04 -8.45 7.08
C PHE A 186 -0.74 -7.37 7.92
N SER A 187 -0.19 -6.17 7.95
CA SER A 187 -0.86 -5.01 8.51
C SER A 187 -1.97 -4.54 7.59
N VAL A 188 -3.10 -4.12 8.15
CA VAL A 188 -4.25 -3.64 7.39
C VAL A 188 -4.70 -2.29 7.95
N LYS A 189 -4.84 -1.30 7.07
CA LYS A 189 -5.39 0.01 7.43
C LYS A 189 -6.51 0.40 6.48
N VAL A 190 -7.50 1.08 7.03
CA VAL A 190 -8.67 1.61 6.31
C VAL A 190 -8.69 3.12 6.41
N VAL A 191 -9.03 3.76 5.31
CA VAL A 191 -9.29 5.21 5.21
C VAL A 191 -10.74 5.43 4.87
N SER A 192 -11.44 6.21 5.67
CA SER A 192 -12.85 6.56 5.48
C SER A 192 -13.11 8.02 5.84
N ALA A 193 -14.37 8.46 5.80
CA ALA A 193 -14.79 9.78 6.29
C ALA A 193 -14.32 10.06 7.72
N GLN A 194 -14.27 9.05 8.57
CA GLN A 194 -13.87 9.14 9.98
C GLN A 194 -12.33 9.21 10.16
N GLY A 195 -11.55 9.05 9.08
CA GLY A 195 -10.10 9.05 9.10
C GLY A 195 -9.48 7.67 8.91
N VAL A 196 -8.26 7.53 9.42
CA VAL A 196 -7.48 6.31 9.32
C VAL A 196 -7.71 5.41 10.52
N LYS A 197 -8.08 4.16 10.27
CA LYS A 197 -8.27 3.10 11.27
C LYS A 197 -7.36 1.93 10.95
N THR A 198 -6.72 1.37 11.97
CA THR A 198 -5.96 0.12 11.86
C THR A 198 -6.87 -1.06 12.20
N LEU A 199 -6.89 -2.06 11.33
CA LEU A 199 -7.60 -3.32 11.55
C LEU A 199 -6.68 -4.38 12.15
N PRO A 200 -7.24 -5.49 12.66
CA PRO A 200 -6.43 -6.62 13.11
C PRO A 200 -5.45 -7.08 12.03
N VAL A 201 -4.29 -7.55 12.45
CA VAL A 201 -3.28 -8.12 11.55
C VAL A 201 -3.79 -9.43 10.99
N ILE A 202 -3.63 -9.63 9.69
CA ILE A 202 -3.94 -10.92 9.05
C ILE A 202 -2.71 -11.83 9.21
N ASN A 203 -2.87 -12.92 9.97
CA ASN A 203 -1.83 -13.93 10.14
C ASN A 203 -2.26 -15.23 9.45
N PRO A 204 -1.55 -15.67 8.37
CA PRO A 204 -1.88 -16.89 7.65
C PRO A 204 -1.85 -18.15 8.52
N ALA A 205 -1.05 -18.20 9.57
CA ALA A 205 -0.98 -19.36 10.47
C ALA A 205 -2.32 -19.65 11.16
N THR A 206 -3.17 -18.63 11.35
CA THR A 206 -4.50 -18.81 11.93
C THR A 206 -5.49 -19.51 10.99
N PHE A 207 -5.20 -19.58 9.67
CA PHE A 207 -6.07 -20.21 8.69
C PHE A 207 -5.93 -21.74 8.65
N VAL A 208 -4.88 -22.30 9.23
CA VAL A 208 -4.60 -23.74 9.21
C VAL A 208 -5.52 -24.52 10.18
N LEU A 209 -6.12 -23.84 11.14
CA LEU A 209 -6.97 -24.45 12.17
C LEU A 209 -8.44 -24.61 11.74
N ALA A 210 -8.84 -24.15 10.57
CA ALA A 210 -10.19 -24.32 10.03
C ALA A 210 -10.20 -25.39 8.92
N LYS A 211 -9.97 -26.65 9.30
CA LYS A 211 -10.27 -27.83 8.49
C LYS A 211 -11.59 -28.45 8.93
#